data_6b4befd9c9555742f0b5efa0d2ee8374
#
_entry.id   6b4befd9c9555742f0b5efa0d2ee8374
#
_cell.length_a   1.000
_cell.length_b   1.000
_cell.length_c   1.000
_cell.angle_alpha   90.00
_cell.angle_beta   90.00
_cell.angle_gamma   90.00
#
_symmetry.space_group_name_H-M   'P 1'
#
loop_
_entity.id
_entity.type
_entity.pdbx_description
1 polymer ?
#
loop_
_entity_poly.entity_id
_entity_poly.type
_entity_poly.pdbx_seq_one_letter_code
_entity_poly.pdbx_strand_id
1 'polypeptide(L)' 'MIYEFNGFRPVVAESAFVHPQAAVTGNVVIGREVYIGPGAAIRGDWGEIIIEDGCNVQENCTVHMF' A
#
# COMPACT_ATOMS: atom_id res chain seq x y z
N MET A 1 4.15 -6.05 4.84
CA MET A 1 3.97 -7.26 4.01
C MET A 1 2.92 -7.03 2.94
N ILE A 2 3.04 -7.73 1.85
CA ILE A 2 2.14 -7.61 0.72
C ILE A 2 1.20 -8.80 0.76
N TYR A 3 -0.11 -8.53 0.75
CA TYR A 3 -1.11 -9.59 0.83
C TYR A 3 -2.06 -9.53 -0.36
N GLU A 4 -2.33 -10.68 -0.94
CA GLU A 4 -3.37 -10.80 -1.95
C GLU A 4 -4.73 -10.89 -1.26
N PHE A 5 -5.74 -10.26 -1.86
CA PHE A 5 -7.10 -10.35 -1.34
C PHE A 5 -8.08 -10.41 -2.50
N ASN A 6 -8.91 -11.44 -2.50
CA ASN A 6 -10.00 -11.61 -3.47
C ASN A 6 -9.50 -11.54 -4.92
N GLY A 7 -8.34 -12.14 -5.17
CA GLY A 7 -7.74 -12.18 -6.50
C GLY A 7 -6.90 -10.97 -6.88
N PHE A 8 -6.84 -9.94 -6.02
CA PHE A 8 -6.03 -8.75 -6.27
C PHE A 8 -4.75 -8.81 -5.45
N ARG A 9 -3.63 -8.58 -6.14
CA ARG A 9 -2.34 -8.49 -5.49
C ARG A 9 -1.80 -7.07 -5.68
N PRO A 10 -1.33 -6.42 -4.64
CA PRO A 10 -0.79 -5.06 -4.79
C PRO A 10 0.33 -4.99 -5.81
N VAL A 11 0.33 -3.92 -6.59
CA VAL A 11 1.37 -3.62 -7.56
C VAL A 11 2.21 -2.50 -6.97
N VAL A 12 3.50 -2.77 -6.77
CA VAL A 12 4.41 -1.84 -6.10
C VAL A 12 5.55 -1.51 -7.04
N ALA A 13 5.77 -0.23 -7.31
CA ALA A 13 6.86 0.21 -8.16
C ALA A 13 8.19 -0.20 -7.53
N GLU A 14 9.17 -0.50 -8.37
CA GLU A 14 10.46 -1.00 -7.91
C GLU A 14 11.16 -0.01 -6.96
N SER A 15 11.02 1.28 -7.23
CA SER A 15 11.67 2.31 -6.42
C SER A 15 10.90 2.68 -5.15
N ALA A 16 9.74 2.09 -4.93
CA ALA A 16 8.99 2.34 -3.70
C ALA A 16 9.57 1.50 -2.56
N PHE A 17 9.43 2.03 -1.36
CA PHE A 17 9.82 1.29 -0.16
C PHE A 17 8.60 1.01 0.70
N VAL A 18 8.33 -0.27 0.94
CA VAL A 18 7.28 -0.69 1.86
C VAL A 18 7.96 -1.33 3.06
N HIS A 19 7.81 -0.69 4.21
CA HIS A 19 8.44 -1.20 5.42
C HIS A 19 7.94 -2.62 5.70
N PRO A 20 8.81 -3.54 6.14
CA PRO A 20 8.38 -4.92 6.41
C PRO A 20 7.24 -5.04 7.41
N GLN A 21 7.07 -4.07 8.29
CA GLN A 21 5.99 -4.08 9.28
C GLN A 21 4.75 -3.32 8.80
N ALA A 22 4.69 -2.93 7.54
CA ALA A 22 3.48 -2.39 6.95
C ALA A 22 2.65 -3.52 6.33
N ALA A 23 1.35 -3.31 6.22
CA ALA A 23 0.47 -4.26 5.57
C ALA A 23 -0.17 -3.61 4.35
N VAL A 24 0.06 -4.17 3.17
CA VAL A 24 -0.54 -3.68 1.92
C VAL A 24 -1.36 -4.84 1.35
N THR A 25 -2.65 -4.65 1.27
CA THR A 25 -3.57 -5.75 1.00
C THR A 25 -4.46 -5.41 -0.19
N GLY A 26 -4.53 -6.33 -1.15
CA GLY A 26 -5.54 -6.32 -2.18
C GLY A 26 -5.27 -5.37 -3.33
N ASN A 27 -6.31 -4.67 -3.75
CA ASN A 27 -6.29 -3.88 -4.99
C ASN A 27 -5.64 -2.51 -4.73
N VAL A 28 -4.30 -2.51 -4.68
CA VAL A 28 -3.50 -1.34 -4.36
C VAL A 28 -2.43 -1.17 -5.43
N VAL A 29 -2.25 0.06 -5.89
CA VAL A 29 -1.14 0.42 -6.77
C VAL A 29 -0.29 1.45 -6.04
N ILE A 30 0.99 1.14 -5.86
CA ILE A 30 1.93 2.04 -5.19
C ILE A 30 2.94 2.52 -6.23
N GLY A 31 2.97 3.83 -6.42
CA GLY A 31 3.80 4.47 -7.43
C GLY A 31 5.27 4.54 -7.06
N ARG A 32 6.03 5.20 -7.92
CA ARG A 32 7.48 5.31 -7.77
C ARG A 32 7.83 6.26 -6.63
N GLU A 33 8.95 5.99 -5.98
CA GLU A 33 9.48 6.87 -4.93
C GLU A 33 8.51 7.07 -3.77
N VAL A 34 7.63 6.10 -3.54
CA VAL A 34 6.67 6.14 -2.43
C VAL A 34 7.30 5.49 -1.21
N TYR A 35 7.05 6.05 -0.06
CA TYR A 35 7.48 5.48 1.22
C TYR A 35 6.27 5.06 2.04
N ILE A 36 6.24 3.80 2.46
CA ILE A 36 5.19 3.29 3.35
C ILE A 36 5.86 2.88 4.66
N GLY A 37 5.52 3.56 5.73
CA GLY A 37 6.19 3.40 7.02
C GLY A 37 5.72 2.20 7.84
N PRO A 38 6.43 1.92 8.94
CA PRO A 38 6.10 0.75 9.77
C PRO A 38 4.72 0.90 10.41
N GLY A 39 3.99 -0.20 10.45
CA GLY A 39 2.65 -0.22 11.04
C GLY A 39 1.57 0.41 10.17
N ALA A 40 1.91 0.94 9.00
CA ALA A 40 0.90 1.48 8.10
C ALA A 40 0.08 0.33 7.50
N ALA A 41 -1.19 0.59 7.26
CA ALA A 41 -2.09 -0.38 6.64
C ALA A 41 -2.75 0.26 5.43
N ILE A 42 -2.50 -0.30 4.26
CA ILE A 42 -3.13 0.13 3.00
C ILE A 42 -4.11 -0.97 2.63
N ARG A 43 -5.39 -0.65 2.67
CA ARG A 43 -6.43 -1.66 2.53
C ARG A 43 -7.20 -1.49 1.23
N GLY A 44 -6.80 -2.24 0.22
CA GLY A 44 -7.52 -2.32 -1.05
C GLY A 44 -8.51 -3.47 -1.07
N ASP A 45 -9.10 -3.77 0.09
CA ASP A 45 -10.01 -4.89 0.23
C ASP A 45 -11.47 -4.50 -0.03
N TRP A 46 -11.76 -3.23 -0.06
CA TRP A 46 -13.11 -2.74 -0.30
C TRP A 46 -13.21 -1.98 -1.62
N GLY A 47 -12.10 -1.42 -2.09
CA GLY A 47 -12.05 -0.70 -3.35
C GLY A 47 -10.60 -0.46 -3.72
N GLU A 48 -10.38 0.08 -4.91
CA GLU A 48 -9.03 0.34 -5.41
C GLU A 48 -8.39 1.52 -4.67
N ILE A 49 -7.13 1.34 -4.29
CA ILE A 49 -6.31 2.39 -3.68
C ILE A 49 -5.13 2.66 -4.61
N ILE A 50 -4.92 3.93 -4.94
CA ILE A 50 -3.76 4.34 -5.74
C ILE A 50 -2.96 5.34 -4.92
N ILE A 51 -1.71 5.00 -4.63
CA ILE A 51 -0.76 5.90 -3.99
C ILE A 51 0.16 6.40 -5.08
N GLU A 52 0.06 7.67 -5.43
CA GLU A 52 0.77 8.21 -6.57
C GLU A 52 2.24 8.45 -6.27
N ASP A 53 3.02 8.67 -7.33
CA ASP A 53 4.46 8.84 -7.23
C ASP A 53 4.83 9.91 -6.20
N GLY A 54 5.85 9.65 -5.41
CA GLY A 54 6.39 10.63 -4.48
C GLY A 54 5.62 10.80 -3.18
N CYS A 55 4.50 10.12 -3.03
CA CYS A 55 3.73 10.21 -1.78
C CYS A 55 4.40 9.40 -0.68
N ASN A 56 4.02 9.69 0.57
CA ASN A 56 4.43 8.81 1.65
C ASN A 56 3.26 8.58 2.61
N VAL A 57 3.25 7.41 3.22
CA VAL A 57 2.28 7.04 4.24
C VAL A 57 3.08 6.82 5.51
N GLN A 58 2.84 7.66 6.49
CA GLN A 58 3.61 7.64 7.72
C GLN A 58 3.26 6.43 8.57
N GLU A 59 4.06 6.20 9.59
CA GLU A 59 3.87 5.04 10.47
C GLU A 59 2.48 5.06 11.10
N ASN A 60 1.91 3.88 11.22
CA ASN A 60 0.62 3.61 11.87
C ASN A 60 -0.57 4.30 11.22
N CYS A 61 -0.43 4.78 9.99
CA CYS A 61 -1.56 5.35 9.25
C CYS A 61 -2.35 4.24 8.57
N THR A 62 -3.63 4.47 8.39
CA THR A 62 -4.50 3.53 7.68
C THR A 62 -5.11 4.24 6.47
N VAL A 63 -5.03 3.61 5.31
CA VAL A 63 -5.64 4.11 4.09
C VAL A 63 -6.62 3.03 3.61
N HIS A 64 -7.90 3.41 3.52
CA HIS A 64 -8.91 2.49 2.99
C HIS A 64 -10.08 3.28 2.45
N MET A 65 -10.95 2.59 1.69
CA MET A 65 -12.18 3.21 1.24
C MET A 65 -13.34 2.23 1.42
N PHE A 66 -14.53 2.77 1.43
CA PHE A 66 -15.73 1.98 1.41
C PHE A 66 -16.80 2.58 0.54
#